data_2f0d4e7ea12fbd5666f7e0a10854ee19
#
_entry.id   2f0d4e7ea12fbd5666f7e0a10854ee19
#
_cell.length_a   1.000
_cell.length_b   1.000
_cell.length_c   1.000
_cell.angle_alpha   90.00
_cell.angle_beta   90.00
_cell.angle_gamma   90.00
#
_symmetry.space_group_name_H-M   'P 1'
#
loop_
_entity.id
_entity.type
_entity.pdbx_description
1 polymer ?
#
loop_
_entity_poly.entity_id
_entity_poly.type
_entity_poly.pdbx_seq_one_letter_code
_entity_poly.pdbx_strand_id
1 'polypeptide(L)'
;IRDRPYTTQSNFMGGYGKLRGGTYQKPGHTGYPNDCIFVFDPEFEDFCRRHAKENLPNTKDDPCLLGHFSDNEMPFRHDSLDRYLELESSDPGRQATQRWAEKHNVKQHPRGSCSTQDREAFLEFVSHTYFRIVSRAIREADPNHMFFGSRFHGSVLRSATVFRGCGPHVDVVSCNYYGSWTPDPERLANWVEWSGRPFMVTEWYAKGMDSGMANITGAGWTVRTQKDRGRFYQNYTLGLLKAPGCVGWHWFKYIDNDPTNTKADPSNLDSNKGIVSNLYEPYRDLLEMMHELNRNVYALRDFLSK
;
A
#
# COMPACT_ATOMS: atom_id res chain seq x y z
N ILE A 1 23.91 0.20 7.17
CA ILE A 1 22.46 -0.07 7.15
C ILE A 1 22.16 -1.47 6.59
N ARG A 2 23.10 -2.09 5.86
CA ARG A 2 22.94 -3.41 5.23
C ARG A 2 22.99 -4.61 6.19
N ASP A 3 23.01 -4.40 7.48
CA ASP A 3 23.01 -5.42 8.55
C ASP A 3 21.63 -5.61 9.20
N ARG A 4 20.58 -4.98 8.67
CA ARG A 4 19.21 -5.00 9.18
C ARG A 4 18.23 -5.39 8.10
N PRO A 5 17.18 -6.18 8.40
CA PRO A 5 16.13 -6.48 7.44
C PRO A 5 15.45 -5.20 6.92
N TYR A 6 15.24 -5.12 5.60
CA TYR A 6 14.61 -3.99 4.96
C TYR A 6 13.77 -4.40 3.74
N THR A 7 12.99 -3.47 3.23
CA THR A 7 12.18 -3.60 2.01
C THR A 7 12.45 -2.43 1.08
N THR A 8 12.21 -2.60 -0.21
CA THR A 8 12.32 -1.53 -1.21
C THR A 8 10.97 -1.27 -1.88
N GLN A 9 10.84 -0.09 -2.51
CA GLN A 9 9.67 0.26 -3.32
C GLN A 9 10.14 0.83 -4.66
N SER A 10 9.59 0.32 -5.77
CA SER A 10 10.10 0.58 -7.11
C SER A 10 9.24 1.54 -7.94
N ASN A 11 7.98 1.82 -7.53
CA ASN A 11 7.06 2.77 -8.17
C ASN A 11 6.86 2.52 -9.69
N PHE A 12 6.45 1.32 -10.07
CA PHE A 12 6.25 0.93 -11.47
C PHE A 12 5.21 1.79 -12.18
N MET A 13 3.99 1.87 -11.62
CA MET A 13 2.91 2.68 -12.22
C MET A 13 3.23 4.18 -12.16
N GLY A 14 3.80 4.65 -11.04
CA GLY A 14 4.22 6.03 -10.90
C GLY A 14 5.32 6.42 -11.88
N GLY A 15 6.29 5.55 -12.11
CA GLY A 15 7.35 5.73 -13.10
C GLY A 15 6.82 5.74 -14.53
N TYR A 16 5.94 4.79 -14.86
CA TYR A 16 5.32 4.74 -16.18
C TYR A 16 4.43 5.95 -16.45
N GLY A 17 3.65 6.39 -15.48
CA GLY A 17 2.78 7.56 -15.61
C GLY A 17 3.55 8.84 -15.92
N LYS A 18 4.73 9.03 -15.32
CA LYS A 18 5.62 10.15 -15.64
C LYS A 18 6.10 10.11 -17.09
N LEU A 19 6.47 8.92 -17.57
CA LEU A 19 6.95 8.71 -18.95
C LEU A 19 5.84 8.95 -19.96
N ARG A 20 4.66 8.35 -19.72
CA ARG A 20 3.52 8.35 -20.66
C ARG A 20 2.85 9.71 -20.81
N GLY A 21 2.70 10.47 -19.73
CA GLY A 21 1.95 11.73 -19.82
C GLY A 21 2.24 12.71 -18.70
N GLY A 22 3.39 12.59 -18.01
CA GLY A 22 3.72 13.44 -16.88
C GLY A 22 2.80 13.25 -15.68
N THR A 23 2.03 12.16 -15.66
CA THR A 23 1.06 11.85 -14.63
C THR A 23 1.71 11.04 -13.52
N TYR A 24 1.39 11.38 -12.29
CA TYR A 24 1.79 10.63 -11.10
C TYR A 24 0.73 10.76 -10.03
N GLN A 25 0.74 9.84 -9.09
CA GLN A 25 -0.18 9.88 -7.96
C GLN A 25 -0.01 11.15 -7.14
N LYS A 26 -1.11 11.87 -6.93
CA LYS A 26 -1.20 13.09 -6.13
C LYS A 26 -1.70 12.77 -4.71
N PRO A 27 -1.54 13.69 -3.76
CA PRO A 27 -2.21 13.60 -2.46
C PRO A 27 -3.70 13.29 -2.63
N GLY A 28 -4.24 12.38 -1.79
CA GLY A 28 -5.61 11.88 -1.95
C GLY A 28 -5.75 10.69 -2.90
N HIS A 29 -4.64 10.11 -3.34
CA HIS A 29 -4.57 8.89 -4.17
C HIS A 29 -5.22 9.05 -5.55
N THR A 30 -5.14 10.26 -6.10
CA THR A 30 -5.62 10.65 -7.43
C THR A 30 -4.44 11.04 -8.33
N GLY A 31 -4.72 11.46 -9.56
CA GLY A 31 -3.70 12.04 -10.44
C GLY A 31 -3.54 11.32 -11.76
N TYR A 32 -4.10 10.12 -11.90
CA TYR A 32 -4.24 9.46 -13.19
C TYR A 32 -5.49 10.00 -13.92
N PRO A 33 -5.54 9.98 -15.28
CA PRO A 33 -6.73 10.36 -16.03
C PRO A 33 -7.97 9.61 -15.53
N ASN A 34 -8.98 10.33 -15.04
CA ASN A 34 -10.19 9.77 -14.41
C ASN A 34 -9.90 8.71 -13.31
N ASP A 35 -8.77 8.80 -12.61
CA ASP A 35 -8.24 7.82 -11.65
C ASP A 35 -8.03 6.41 -12.25
N CYS A 36 -7.85 6.29 -13.56
CA CYS A 36 -7.56 5.03 -14.24
C CYS A 36 -6.05 4.83 -14.38
N ILE A 37 -5.53 3.76 -13.80
CA ILE A 37 -4.12 3.38 -13.95
C ILE A 37 -3.85 2.82 -15.36
N PHE A 38 -2.62 2.97 -15.86
CA PHE A 38 -2.26 2.65 -17.25
C PHE A 38 -1.98 1.17 -17.51
N VAL A 39 -2.69 0.29 -16.83
CA VAL A 39 -2.44 -1.17 -16.84
C VAL A 39 -2.68 -1.82 -18.22
N PHE A 40 -3.49 -1.19 -19.06
CA PHE A 40 -3.83 -1.68 -20.41
C PHE A 40 -3.02 -1.02 -21.51
N ASP A 41 -2.08 -0.14 -21.17
CA ASP A 41 -1.20 0.47 -22.17
C ASP A 41 -0.27 -0.59 -22.76
N PRO A 42 -0.11 -0.63 -24.09
CA PRO A 42 0.71 -1.65 -24.76
C PRO A 42 2.16 -1.68 -24.29
N GLU A 43 2.72 -0.52 -23.91
CA GLU A 43 4.11 -0.39 -23.50
C GLU A 43 4.34 -0.63 -21.99
N PHE A 44 3.27 -0.76 -21.19
CA PHE A 44 3.41 -0.87 -19.73
C PHE A 44 4.18 -2.13 -19.30
N GLU A 45 3.90 -3.27 -19.91
CA GLU A 45 4.60 -4.52 -19.56
C GLU A 45 6.10 -4.45 -19.91
N ASP A 46 6.44 -3.88 -21.07
CA ASP A 46 7.85 -3.68 -21.47
C ASP A 46 8.57 -2.66 -20.58
N PHE A 47 7.86 -1.58 -20.20
CA PHE A 47 8.39 -0.65 -19.20
C PHE A 47 8.69 -1.36 -17.88
N CYS A 48 7.76 -2.16 -17.36
CA CYS A 48 7.95 -2.87 -16.09
C CYS A 48 9.19 -3.77 -16.13
N ARG A 49 9.40 -4.51 -17.20
CA ARG A 49 10.60 -5.37 -17.37
C ARG A 49 11.89 -4.57 -17.37
N ARG A 50 11.95 -3.46 -18.12
CA ARG A 50 13.14 -2.59 -18.14
C ARG A 50 13.38 -1.97 -16.77
N HIS A 51 12.35 -1.40 -16.16
CA HIS A 51 12.42 -0.75 -14.86
C HIS A 51 12.89 -1.69 -13.75
N ALA A 52 12.37 -2.92 -13.71
CA ALA A 52 12.83 -3.93 -12.76
C ALA A 52 14.30 -4.30 -13.01
N LYS A 53 14.67 -4.54 -14.26
CA LYS A 53 16.06 -4.90 -14.66
C LYS A 53 17.07 -3.79 -14.32
N GLU A 54 16.67 -2.54 -14.34
CA GLU A 54 17.54 -1.40 -14.01
C GLU A 54 17.68 -1.18 -12.50
N ASN A 55 16.63 -1.44 -11.73
CA ASN A 55 16.58 -1.03 -10.33
C ASN A 55 16.81 -2.16 -9.30
N LEU A 56 16.50 -3.42 -9.63
CA LEU A 56 16.56 -4.52 -8.66
C LEU A 56 17.88 -5.30 -8.59
N PRO A 57 18.72 -5.41 -9.66
CA PRO A 57 19.88 -6.31 -9.64
C PRO A 57 20.91 -5.99 -8.56
N ASN A 58 21.00 -4.73 -8.13
CA ASN A 58 21.97 -4.30 -7.12
C ASN A 58 21.67 -4.85 -5.71
N THR A 59 20.46 -5.37 -5.49
CA THR A 59 20.00 -5.86 -4.18
C THR A 59 19.57 -7.33 -4.20
N LYS A 60 19.53 -7.98 -5.36
CA LYS A 60 19.00 -9.34 -5.53
C LYS A 60 19.73 -10.43 -4.72
N ASP A 61 20.97 -10.18 -4.33
CA ASP A 61 21.79 -11.10 -3.54
C ASP A 61 22.04 -10.56 -2.11
N ASP A 62 21.30 -9.52 -1.67
CA ASP A 62 21.44 -8.96 -0.33
C ASP A 62 20.59 -9.77 0.69
N PRO A 63 21.22 -10.52 1.60
CA PRO A 63 20.49 -11.39 2.54
C PRO A 63 19.62 -10.60 3.57
N CYS A 64 19.77 -9.30 3.65
CA CYS A 64 18.97 -8.45 4.52
C CYS A 64 17.73 -7.87 3.81
N LEU A 65 17.64 -7.96 2.49
CA LEU A 65 16.44 -7.56 1.78
C LEU A 65 15.35 -8.62 1.98
N LEU A 66 14.19 -8.21 2.48
CA LEU A 66 13.03 -9.08 2.62
C LEU A 66 12.24 -9.19 1.32
N GLY A 67 12.18 -8.11 0.55
CA GLY A 67 11.45 -8.06 -0.70
C GLY A 67 11.06 -6.66 -1.16
N HIS A 68 10.20 -6.62 -2.16
CA HIS A 68 9.87 -5.44 -2.92
C HIS A 68 8.39 -5.07 -2.82
N PHE A 69 8.08 -3.77 -2.64
CA PHE A 69 6.78 -3.18 -2.96
C PHE A 69 6.83 -2.63 -4.39
N SER A 70 5.71 -2.74 -5.12
CA SER A 70 5.61 -2.17 -6.46
C SER A 70 5.31 -0.68 -6.46
N ASP A 71 4.20 -0.30 -5.85
CA ASP A 71 3.69 1.07 -5.78
C ASP A 71 3.05 1.32 -4.41
N ASN A 72 2.49 2.50 -4.20
CA ASN A 72 1.82 2.88 -2.97
C ASN A 72 0.42 3.42 -3.24
N GLU A 73 -0.59 2.89 -2.55
CA GLU A 73 -1.94 3.43 -2.44
C GLU A 73 -2.61 3.80 -3.78
N MET A 74 -2.47 2.90 -4.77
CA MET A 74 -3.03 3.13 -6.09
C MET A 74 -4.58 3.17 -6.08
N PRO A 75 -5.20 3.93 -6.99
CA PRO A 75 -6.64 4.12 -7.04
C PRO A 75 -7.36 2.91 -7.66
N PHE A 76 -7.44 1.78 -6.97
CA PHE A 76 -8.32 0.67 -7.35
C PHE A 76 -9.75 1.01 -6.94
N ARG A 77 -10.46 1.75 -7.81
CA ARG A 77 -11.78 2.30 -7.52
C ARG A 77 -12.88 1.31 -7.87
N HIS A 78 -13.90 1.21 -7.01
CA HIS A 78 -15.06 0.33 -7.23
C HIS A 78 -15.85 0.65 -8.51
N ASP A 79 -15.77 1.90 -8.98
CA ASP A 79 -16.38 2.40 -10.20
C ASP A 79 -15.41 2.44 -11.40
N SER A 80 -14.30 1.66 -11.34
CA SER A 80 -13.28 1.64 -12.39
C SER A 80 -13.84 1.31 -13.77
N LEU A 81 -14.81 0.40 -13.88
CA LEU A 81 -15.43 0.04 -15.17
C LEU A 81 -16.02 1.29 -15.85
N ASP A 82 -16.83 2.07 -15.12
CA ASP A 82 -17.44 3.28 -15.66
C ASP A 82 -16.38 4.32 -16.03
N ARG A 83 -15.39 4.51 -15.16
CA ARG A 83 -14.30 5.48 -15.34
C ARG A 83 -13.45 5.19 -16.57
N TYR A 84 -13.09 3.94 -16.80
CA TYR A 84 -12.33 3.57 -18.00
C TYR A 84 -13.17 3.76 -19.28
N LEU A 85 -14.47 3.50 -19.22
CA LEU A 85 -15.39 3.75 -20.36
C LEU A 85 -15.59 5.24 -20.68
N GLU A 86 -15.32 6.12 -19.72
CA GLU A 86 -15.38 7.58 -19.88
C GLU A 86 -14.07 8.20 -20.41
N LEU A 87 -12.97 7.45 -20.48
CA LEU A 87 -11.73 7.92 -21.08
C LEU A 87 -11.92 8.28 -22.56
N GLU A 88 -10.99 9.01 -23.15
CA GLU A 88 -10.99 9.33 -24.58
C GLU A 88 -11.05 8.06 -25.44
N SER A 89 -11.73 8.12 -26.57
CA SER A 89 -11.93 6.94 -27.43
C SER A 89 -10.64 6.31 -27.97
N SER A 90 -9.58 7.11 -28.08
CA SER A 90 -8.24 6.68 -28.46
C SER A 90 -7.44 6.05 -27.30
N ASP A 91 -7.91 6.17 -26.05
CA ASP A 91 -7.17 5.67 -24.89
C ASP A 91 -7.15 4.15 -24.85
N PRO A 92 -5.95 3.52 -24.71
CA PRO A 92 -5.82 2.07 -24.63
C PRO A 92 -6.65 1.43 -23.50
N GLY A 93 -6.78 2.13 -22.36
CA GLY A 93 -7.60 1.70 -21.22
C GLY A 93 -9.08 1.60 -21.61
N ARG A 94 -9.63 2.63 -22.26
CA ARG A 94 -11.01 2.59 -22.76
C ARG A 94 -11.21 1.46 -23.77
N GLN A 95 -10.34 1.33 -24.74
CA GLN A 95 -10.43 0.29 -25.77
C GLN A 95 -10.38 -1.13 -25.19
N ALA A 96 -9.47 -1.36 -24.21
CA ALA A 96 -9.39 -2.63 -23.49
C ALA A 96 -10.68 -2.92 -22.71
N THR A 97 -11.22 -1.89 -22.06
CA THR A 97 -12.46 -1.98 -21.27
C THR A 97 -13.68 -2.27 -22.17
N GLN A 98 -13.77 -1.64 -23.32
CA GLN A 98 -14.84 -1.93 -24.29
C GLN A 98 -14.80 -3.40 -24.76
N ARG A 99 -13.61 -3.90 -25.14
CA ARG A 99 -13.45 -5.32 -25.52
C ARG A 99 -13.81 -6.27 -24.37
N TRP A 100 -13.42 -5.91 -23.13
CA TRP A 100 -13.77 -6.69 -21.95
C TRP A 100 -15.30 -6.70 -21.72
N ALA A 101 -15.95 -5.54 -21.82
CA ALA A 101 -17.39 -5.38 -21.63
C ALA A 101 -18.19 -6.16 -22.70
N GLU A 102 -17.77 -6.10 -23.94
CA GLU A 102 -18.35 -6.88 -25.04
C GLU A 102 -18.24 -8.39 -24.77
N LYS A 103 -17.06 -8.87 -24.40
CA LYS A 103 -16.82 -10.28 -24.10
C LYS A 103 -17.67 -10.80 -22.93
N HIS A 104 -17.96 -9.94 -21.96
CA HIS A 104 -18.73 -10.28 -20.75
C HIS A 104 -20.22 -9.91 -20.87
N ASN A 105 -20.67 -9.45 -22.05
CA ASN A 105 -22.06 -9.01 -22.30
C ASN A 105 -22.57 -7.95 -21.31
N VAL A 106 -21.69 -7.03 -20.90
CA VAL A 106 -22.01 -5.95 -19.98
C VAL A 106 -23.03 -5.02 -20.60
N LYS A 107 -24.13 -4.79 -19.89
CA LYS A 107 -25.18 -3.86 -20.30
C LYS A 107 -25.01 -2.55 -19.53
N GLN A 108 -24.81 -1.46 -20.25
CA GLN A 108 -24.90 -0.13 -19.64
C GLN A 108 -26.38 0.21 -19.38
N HIS A 109 -26.68 0.67 -18.18
CA HIS A 109 -28.00 1.21 -17.88
C HIS A 109 -28.24 2.53 -18.64
N PRO A 110 -29.51 2.92 -18.87
CA PRO A 110 -29.84 4.17 -19.59
C PRO A 110 -29.22 5.44 -19.01
N ARG A 111 -28.77 5.39 -17.75
CA ARG A 111 -28.04 6.49 -17.06
C ARG A 111 -26.52 6.36 -17.17
N GLY A 112 -26.01 5.47 -18.01
CA GLY A 112 -24.59 5.30 -18.25
C GLY A 112 -23.81 4.50 -17.19
N SER A 113 -24.47 3.98 -16.15
CA SER A 113 -23.80 3.20 -15.10
C SER A 113 -23.85 1.69 -15.37
N CYS A 114 -22.77 0.97 -15.01
CA CYS A 114 -22.72 -0.49 -15.03
C CYS A 114 -23.27 -1.11 -13.74
N SER A 115 -23.61 -2.40 -13.77
CA SER A 115 -24.04 -3.12 -12.57
C SER A 115 -22.89 -3.25 -11.54
N THR A 116 -23.21 -3.43 -10.25
CA THR A 116 -22.21 -3.67 -9.22
C THR A 116 -21.40 -4.94 -9.53
N GLN A 117 -22.05 -6.00 -10.00
CA GLN A 117 -21.39 -7.25 -10.34
C GLN A 117 -20.37 -7.06 -11.48
N ASP A 118 -20.72 -6.31 -12.53
CA ASP A 118 -19.82 -6.02 -13.65
C ASP A 118 -18.63 -5.15 -13.18
N ARG A 119 -18.88 -4.17 -12.31
CA ARG A 119 -17.84 -3.33 -11.73
C ARG A 119 -16.84 -4.15 -10.90
N GLU A 120 -17.34 -5.06 -10.08
CA GLU A 120 -16.49 -5.95 -9.28
C GLU A 120 -15.66 -6.88 -10.15
N ALA A 121 -16.27 -7.51 -11.14
CA ALA A 121 -15.55 -8.40 -12.07
C ALA A 121 -14.49 -7.65 -12.88
N PHE A 122 -14.78 -6.43 -13.32
CA PHE A 122 -13.79 -5.61 -14.03
C PHE A 122 -12.67 -5.14 -13.11
N LEU A 123 -12.98 -4.73 -11.89
CA LEU A 123 -11.96 -4.30 -10.90
C LEU A 123 -11.04 -5.47 -10.55
N GLU A 124 -11.56 -6.70 -10.43
CA GLU A 124 -10.73 -7.89 -10.26
C GLU A 124 -9.79 -8.10 -11.46
N PHE A 125 -10.31 -7.91 -12.68
CA PHE A 125 -9.50 -7.97 -13.90
C PHE A 125 -8.40 -6.90 -13.96
N VAL A 126 -8.67 -5.66 -13.56
CA VAL A 126 -7.68 -4.59 -13.46
C VAL A 126 -6.59 -4.95 -12.45
N SER A 127 -6.99 -5.37 -11.24
CA SER A 127 -6.08 -5.80 -10.18
C SER A 127 -5.21 -6.97 -10.63
N HIS A 128 -5.83 -8.04 -11.12
CA HIS A 128 -5.12 -9.21 -11.64
C HIS A 128 -4.09 -8.83 -12.73
N THR A 129 -4.50 -8.00 -13.69
CA THR A 129 -3.63 -7.60 -14.81
C THR A 129 -2.41 -6.83 -14.31
N TYR A 130 -2.61 -5.86 -13.42
CA TYR A 130 -1.52 -5.09 -12.84
C TYR A 130 -0.53 -5.99 -12.09
N PHE A 131 -1.02 -6.78 -11.14
CA PHE A 131 -0.15 -7.60 -10.30
C PHE A 131 0.55 -8.71 -11.09
N ARG A 132 -0.11 -9.29 -12.11
CA ARG A 132 0.53 -10.24 -13.03
C ARG A 132 1.72 -9.63 -13.76
N ILE A 133 1.55 -8.44 -14.34
CA ILE A 133 2.61 -7.75 -15.10
C ILE A 133 3.80 -7.42 -14.19
N VAL A 134 3.53 -6.76 -13.06
CA VAL A 134 4.58 -6.27 -12.17
C VAL A 134 5.29 -7.41 -11.44
N SER A 135 4.53 -8.40 -10.96
CA SER A 135 5.11 -9.60 -10.32
C SER A 135 6.06 -10.35 -11.25
N ARG A 136 5.67 -10.50 -12.52
CA ARG A 136 6.52 -11.14 -13.52
C ARG A 136 7.82 -10.37 -13.70
N ALA A 137 7.75 -9.06 -13.89
CA ALA A 137 8.92 -8.21 -14.06
C ALA A 137 9.88 -8.26 -12.86
N ILE A 138 9.31 -8.24 -11.63
CA ILE A 138 10.12 -8.35 -10.40
C ILE A 138 10.80 -9.71 -10.33
N ARG A 139 10.07 -10.83 -10.50
CA ARG A 139 10.61 -12.19 -10.39
C ARG A 139 11.62 -12.54 -11.47
N GLU A 140 11.51 -11.93 -12.66
CA GLU A 140 12.52 -12.06 -13.73
C GLU A 140 13.84 -11.34 -13.36
N ALA A 141 13.78 -10.22 -12.66
CA ALA A 141 14.96 -9.43 -12.26
C ALA A 141 15.55 -9.86 -10.92
N ASP A 142 14.70 -10.26 -9.97
CA ASP A 142 15.05 -10.71 -8.63
C ASP A 142 14.19 -11.92 -8.22
N PRO A 143 14.67 -13.14 -8.46
CA PRO A 143 13.98 -14.36 -8.06
C PRO A 143 14.15 -14.73 -6.58
N ASN A 144 15.02 -14.03 -5.83
CA ASN A 144 15.45 -14.42 -4.50
C ASN A 144 14.60 -13.81 -3.39
N HIS A 145 13.88 -12.71 -3.67
CA HIS A 145 13.15 -11.96 -2.65
C HIS A 145 11.65 -11.94 -2.89
N MET A 146 10.90 -11.69 -1.81
CA MET A 146 9.44 -11.67 -1.83
C MET A 146 8.88 -10.45 -2.57
N PHE A 147 7.70 -10.61 -3.14
CA PHE A 147 6.90 -9.51 -3.64
C PHE A 147 5.74 -9.21 -2.70
N PHE A 148 5.71 -8.00 -2.15
CA PHE A 148 4.74 -7.54 -1.14
C PHE A 148 3.54 -6.78 -1.72
N GLY A 149 3.40 -6.68 -3.03
CA GLY A 149 2.32 -5.95 -3.68
C GLY A 149 2.45 -4.44 -3.59
N SER A 150 1.31 -3.75 -3.50
CA SER A 150 1.19 -2.30 -3.67
C SER A 150 0.46 -1.64 -2.49
N ARG A 151 0.90 -1.81 -1.29
CA ARG A 151 0.52 -1.11 -0.05
C ARG A 151 -0.90 -0.49 -0.08
N PHE A 152 -1.93 -1.33 0.01
CA PHE A 152 -3.33 -0.94 -0.13
C PHE A 152 -3.80 0.04 0.95
N HIS A 153 -4.70 0.97 0.60
CA HIS A 153 -5.21 1.99 1.51
C HIS A 153 -6.70 2.28 1.31
N GLY A 154 -7.31 2.90 2.30
CA GLY A 154 -8.66 3.46 2.22
C GLY A 154 -9.75 2.43 1.92
N SER A 155 -10.58 2.70 0.92
CA SER A 155 -11.68 1.81 0.52
C SER A 155 -11.20 0.48 -0.06
N VAL A 156 -9.99 0.43 -0.62
CA VAL A 156 -9.38 -0.79 -1.14
C VAL A 156 -9.26 -1.87 -0.07
N LEU A 157 -9.01 -1.49 1.19
CA LEU A 157 -8.95 -2.41 2.33
C LEU A 157 -10.26 -3.17 2.62
N ARG A 158 -11.35 -2.81 1.95
CA ARG A 158 -12.68 -3.46 2.04
C ARG A 158 -13.10 -4.13 0.74
N SER A 159 -12.23 -4.22 -0.24
CA SER A 159 -12.54 -4.73 -1.58
C SER A 159 -12.03 -6.16 -1.75
N ALA A 160 -12.88 -7.16 -1.46
CA ALA A 160 -12.58 -8.57 -1.72
C ALA A 160 -12.05 -8.79 -3.15
N THR A 161 -12.61 -8.06 -4.08
CA THR A 161 -12.29 -8.07 -5.51
C THR A 161 -10.82 -7.74 -5.79
N VAL A 162 -10.29 -6.66 -5.19
CA VAL A 162 -8.88 -6.27 -5.37
C VAL A 162 -7.94 -7.31 -4.76
N PHE A 163 -8.28 -7.82 -3.57
CA PHE A 163 -7.49 -8.86 -2.91
C PHE A 163 -7.48 -10.17 -3.70
N ARG A 164 -8.60 -10.61 -4.28
CA ARG A 164 -8.65 -11.79 -5.15
C ARG A 164 -7.79 -11.62 -6.39
N GLY A 165 -7.86 -10.46 -7.04
CA GLY A 165 -7.01 -10.16 -8.21
C GLY A 165 -5.52 -10.09 -7.89
N CYS A 166 -5.15 -9.61 -6.70
CA CYS A 166 -3.77 -9.48 -6.22
C CYS A 166 -3.17 -10.82 -5.75
N GLY A 167 -3.91 -11.59 -4.97
CA GLY A 167 -3.44 -12.75 -4.23
C GLY A 167 -2.61 -13.78 -5.00
N PRO A 168 -2.98 -14.17 -6.23
CA PRO A 168 -2.19 -15.12 -7.03
C PRO A 168 -0.77 -14.65 -7.36
N HIS A 169 -0.50 -13.35 -7.26
CA HIS A 169 0.72 -12.71 -7.78
C HIS A 169 1.70 -12.24 -6.72
N VAL A 170 1.28 -12.17 -5.46
CA VAL A 170 2.11 -11.69 -4.35
C VAL A 170 2.46 -12.82 -3.37
N ASP A 171 3.53 -12.63 -2.60
CA ASP A 171 3.88 -13.54 -1.52
C ASP A 171 3.22 -13.11 -0.21
N VAL A 172 3.10 -11.81 0.01
CA VAL A 172 2.45 -11.18 1.15
C VAL A 172 1.63 -9.99 0.66
N VAL A 173 0.43 -9.79 1.19
CA VAL A 173 -0.34 -8.57 0.92
C VAL A 173 0.07 -7.47 1.90
N SER A 174 0.24 -6.25 1.42
CA SER A 174 0.59 -5.09 2.23
C SER A 174 -0.53 -4.07 2.31
N CYS A 175 -0.79 -3.55 3.52
CA CYS A 175 -1.91 -2.67 3.83
C CYS A 175 -1.47 -1.48 4.67
N ASN A 176 -1.80 -0.27 4.23
CA ASN A 176 -1.68 0.96 5.02
C ASN A 176 -2.99 1.14 5.79
N TYR A 177 -2.98 0.76 7.09
CA TYR A 177 -4.21 0.61 7.85
C TYR A 177 -4.35 1.68 8.92
N TYR A 178 -5.05 2.73 8.56
CA TYR A 178 -5.40 3.86 9.43
C TYR A 178 -6.84 3.80 9.94
N GLY A 179 -7.19 4.72 10.84
CA GLY A 179 -8.56 4.92 11.31
C GLY A 179 -9.06 3.91 12.33
N SER A 180 -8.20 3.02 12.84
CA SER A 180 -8.52 2.09 13.91
C SER A 180 -7.59 2.32 15.10
N TRP A 181 -8.16 2.32 16.32
CA TRP A 181 -7.37 2.34 17.55
C TRP A 181 -6.81 0.95 17.85
N THR A 182 -7.64 -0.07 17.65
CA THR A 182 -7.26 -1.48 17.66
C THR A 182 -7.59 -2.06 16.30
N PRO A 183 -6.72 -2.84 15.65
CA PRO A 183 -7.04 -3.50 14.41
C PRO A 183 -8.28 -4.36 14.51
N ASP A 184 -9.17 -4.25 13.53
CA ASP A 184 -10.42 -5.01 13.46
C ASP A 184 -10.12 -6.47 13.05
N PRO A 185 -10.38 -7.47 13.92
CA PRO A 185 -10.05 -8.87 13.66
C PRO A 185 -10.74 -9.45 12.41
N GLU A 186 -12.00 -9.07 12.17
CA GLU A 186 -12.75 -9.52 11.00
C GLU A 186 -12.12 -9.00 9.71
N ARG A 187 -11.76 -7.73 9.68
CA ARG A 187 -11.07 -7.14 8.53
C ARG A 187 -9.73 -7.81 8.25
N LEU A 188 -8.94 -8.09 9.28
CA LEU A 188 -7.66 -8.77 9.13
C LEU A 188 -7.85 -10.20 8.60
N ALA A 189 -8.85 -10.92 9.08
CA ALA A 189 -9.20 -12.27 8.59
C ALA A 189 -9.64 -12.22 7.12
N ASN A 190 -10.47 -11.25 6.75
CA ASN A 190 -10.94 -11.05 5.38
C ASN A 190 -9.78 -10.84 4.39
N TRP A 191 -8.73 -10.12 4.75
CA TRP A 191 -7.57 -9.95 3.85
C TRP A 191 -6.90 -11.28 3.52
N VAL A 192 -6.77 -12.17 4.50
CA VAL A 192 -6.22 -13.52 4.30
C VAL A 192 -7.16 -14.38 3.46
N GLU A 193 -8.45 -14.39 3.79
CA GLU A 193 -9.46 -15.15 3.07
C GLU A 193 -9.54 -14.75 1.59
N TRP A 194 -9.62 -13.44 1.32
CA TRP A 194 -9.79 -12.93 -0.05
C TRP A 194 -8.55 -13.10 -0.92
N SER A 195 -7.37 -12.96 -0.34
CA SER A 195 -6.11 -13.06 -1.10
C SER A 195 -5.52 -14.47 -1.12
N GLY A 196 -5.85 -15.31 -0.14
CA GLY A 196 -5.16 -16.58 0.12
C GLY A 196 -3.70 -16.39 0.55
N ARG A 197 -3.32 -15.20 1.07
CA ARG A 197 -1.95 -14.84 1.43
C ARG A 197 -1.86 -14.28 2.84
N PRO A 198 -0.70 -14.42 3.51
CA PRO A 198 -0.42 -13.64 4.70
C PRO A 198 -0.36 -12.16 4.37
N PHE A 199 -0.47 -11.32 5.40
CA PHE A 199 -0.43 -9.88 5.23
C PHE A 199 0.55 -9.21 6.19
N MET A 200 0.97 -7.98 5.83
CA MET A 200 1.63 -7.05 6.74
C MET A 200 0.96 -5.67 6.71
N VAL A 201 0.99 -4.97 7.84
CA VAL A 201 0.51 -3.57 7.92
C VAL A 201 1.70 -2.65 7.75
N THR A 202 1.68 -1.86 6.68
CA THR A 202 2.86 -1.12 6.22
C THR A 202 2.84 0.38 6.51
N GLU A 203 1.69 0.92 6.94
CA GLU A 203 1.60 2.29 7.48
C GLU A 203 0.51 2.39 8.54
N TRP A 204 0.86 2.98 9.67
CA TRP A 204 0.00 3.42 10.76
C TRP A 204 0.83 4.22 11.77
N TYR A 205 0.22 5.17 12.47
CA TYR A 205 0.88 5.98 13.50
C TYR A 205 -0.14 6.68 14.40
N ALA A 206 0.36 7.24 15.52
CA ALA A 206 -0.33 8.25 16.30
C ALA A 206 0.55 9.51 16.43
N LYS A 207 -0.08 10.66 16.60
CA LYS A 207 0.53 11.98 16.76
C LYS A 207 0.51 12.38 18.24
N GLY A 208 1.61 12.90 18.79
CA GLY A 208 1.70 13.41 20.15
C GLY A 208 1.53 14.93 20.20
N MET A 209 0.62 15.43 21.06
CA MET A 209 0.40 16.86 21.23
C MET A 209 1.62 17.57 21.83
N ASP A 210 2.43 16.83 22.57
CA ASP A 210 3.69 17.30 23.19
C ASP A 210 4.88 17.38 22.24
N SER A 211 4.69 17.06 20.95
CA SER A 211 5.73 17.17 19.92
C SER A 211 6.09 18.61 19.52
N GLY A 212 5.25 19.58 19.85
CA GLY A 212 5.36 20.95 19.35
C GLY A 212 4.87 21.17 17.93
N MET A 213 4.43 20.11 17.22
CA MET A 213 3.84 20.19 15.88
C MET A 213 2.33 20.44 15.97
N ALA A 214 1.75 21.10 14.96
CA ALA A 214 0.33 21.46 14.97
C ALA A 214 -0.62 20.25 14.95
N ASN A 215 -0.21 19.14 14.31
CA ASN A 215 -0.97 17.88 14.27
C ASN A 215 -2.40 17.97 13.70
N ILE A 216 -2.67 18.96 12.85
CA ILE A 216 -4.01 19.19 12.26
C ILE A 216 -4.29 18.16 11.16
N THR A 217 -3.29 17.89 10.31
CA THR A 217 -3.42 16.97 9.18
C THR A 217 -2.89 15.58 9.50
N GLY A 218 -3.08 14.63 8.58
CA GLY A 218 -2.58 13.26 8.70
C GLY A 218 -3.56 12.28 9.34
N ALA A 219 -3.49 11.03 8.90
CA ALA A 219 -4.46 9.98 9.20
C ALA A 219 -4.33 9.35 10.60
N GLY A 220 -3.20 9.56 11.30
CA GLY A 220 -2.96 9.00 12.63
C GLY A 220 -3.79 9.69 13.72
N TRP A 221 -4.18 8.92 14.74
CA TRP A 221 -4.83 9.45 15.93
C TRP A 221 -3.95 10.49 16.64
N THR A 222 -4.57 11.50 17.24
CA THR A 222 -3.87 12.47 18.09
C THR A 222 -4.03 12.06 19.55
N VAL A 223 -2.91 11.89 20.27
CA VAL A 223 -2.83 11.54 21.69
C VAL A 223 -2.09 12.64 22.47
N ARG A 224 -2.15 12.62 23.79
CA ARG A 224 -1.59 13.70 24.61
C ARG A 224 -0.06 13.73 24.59
N THR A 225 0.58 12.55 24.72
CA THR A 225 2.02 12.46 24.97
C THR A 225 2.71 11.42 24.08
N GLN A 226 4.04 11.49 24.00
CA GLN A 226 4.86 10.46 23.34
C GLN A 226 4.70 9.09 24.03
N LYS A 227 4.48 9.06 25.33
CA LYS A 227 4.15 7.84 26.07
C LYS A 227 2.82 7.24 25.63
N ASP A 228 1.81 8.07 25.35
CA ASP A 228 0.52 7.58 24.83
C ASP A 228 0.65 7.10 23.38
N ARG A 229 1.56 7.65 22.59
CA ARG A 229 1.95 7.07 21.29
C ARG A 229 2.51 5.65 21.46
N GLY A 230 3.36 5.45 22.47
CA GLY A 230 3.88 4.13 22.81
C GLY A 230 2.80 3.14 23.25
N ARG A 231 1.83 3.57 24.07
CA ARG A 231 0.66 2.75 24.44
C ARG A 231 -0.21 2.39 23.23
N PHE A 232 -0.42 3.34 22.35
CA PHE A 232 -1.12 3.09 21.08
C PHE A 232 -0.37 2.04 20.24
N TYR A 233 0.97 2.16 20.12
CA TYR A 233 1.80 1.18 19.44
C TYR A 233 1.60 -0.23 20.01
N GLN A 234 1.72 -0.38 21.33
CA GLN A 234 1.56 -1.68 21.99
C GLN A 234 0.16 -2.26 21.79
N ASN A 235 -0.89 -1.44 21.98
CA ASN A 235 -2.28 -1.88 21.77
C ASN A 235 -2.52 -2.34 20.32
N TYR A 236 -2.11 -1.56 19.34
CA TYR A 236 -2.28 -1.86 17.93
C TYR A 236 -1.53 -3.13 17.53
N THR A 237 -0.28 -3.23 17.96
CA THR A 237 0.59 -4.38 17.67
C THR A 237 0.07 -5.68 18.31
N LEU A 238 -0.45 -5.63 19.53
CA LEU A 238 -1.08 -6.79 20.16
C LEU A 238 -2.29 -7.27 19.36
N GLY A 239 -3.08 -6.35 18.79
CA GLY A 239 -4.16 -6.67 17.86
C GLY A 239 -3.65 -7.37 16.59
N LEU A 240 -2.54 -6.92 16.01
CA LEU A 240 -1.89 -7.57 14.86
C LEU A 240 -1.35 -8.97 15.21
N LEU A 241 -0.71 -9.12 16.37
CA LEU A 241 -0.16 -10.39 16.83
C LEU A 241 -1.24 -11.48 17.04
N LYS A 242 -2.46 -11.10 17.36
CA LYS A 242 -3.61 -12.02 17.47
C LYS A 242 -4.10 -12.52 16.11
N ALA A 243 -3.82 -11.80 15.02
CA ALA A 243 -4.30 -12.17 13.69
C ALA A 243 -3.43 -13.27 13.07
N PRO A 244 -3.99 -14.45 12.73
CA PRO A 244 -3.21 -15.61 12.26
C PRO A 244 -2.37 -15.35 11.02
N GLY A 245 -2.82 -14.47 10.13
CA GLY A 245 -2.13 -14.16 8.86
C GLY A 245 -1.17 -12.99 8.93
N CYS A 246 -1.03 -12.29 10.07
CA CYS A 246 -0.11 -11.16 10.18
C CYS A 246 1.34 -11.65 10.29
N VAL A 247 2.21 -11.20 9.37
CA VAL A 247 3.63 -11.56 9.35
C VAL A 247 4.56 -10.40 9.66
N GLY A 248 4.05 -9.18 9.80
CA GLY A 248 4.87 -8.03 10.17
C GLY A 248 4.12 -6.70 10.08
N TRP A 249 4.82 -5.66 10.49
CA TRP A 249 4.32 -4.29 10.40
C TRP A 249 5.45 -3.27 10.30
N HIS A 250 5.14 -2.10 9.71
CA HIS A 250 5.97 -0.91 9.69
C HIS A 250 5.22 0.25 10.33
N TRP A 251 5.88 0.96 11.24
CA TRP A 251 5.42 2.27 11.72
C TRP A 251 5.69 3.34 10.66
N PHE A 252 4.76 4.24 10.45
CA PHE A 252 4.95 5.37 9.56
C PHE A 252 5.11 6.65 10.39
N LYS A 253 6.32 7.18 10.56
CA LYS A 253 7.56 6.85 9.84
C LYS A 253 8.80 7.01 10.74
N TYR A 254 10.01 7.01 10.15
CA TYR A 254 11.26 7.14 10.91
C TYR A 254 11.43 8.55 11.51
N ILE A 255 11.35 9.60 10.68
CA ILE A 255 11.59 11.00 11.05
C ILE A 255 10.35 11.86 10.77
N ASP A 256 10.05 12.83 11.61
CA ASP A 256 9.02 13.83 11.34
C ASP A 256 9.34 14.65 10.09
N ASN A 257 8.30 15.13 9.43
CA ASN A 257 8.48 16.08 8.35
C ASN A 257 9.04 17.40 8.90
N ASP A 258 9.82 18.07 8.07
CA ASP A 258 10.19 19.47 8.32
C ASP A 258 9.08 20.37 7.73
N PRO A 259 8.33 21.13 8.54
CA PRO A 259 7.26 22.01 8.05
C PRO A 259 7.73 23.05 7.03
N THR A 260 9.03 23.36 7.03
CA THR A 260 9.62 24.34 6.12
C THR A 260 10.11 23.74 4.81
N ASN A 261 10.29 22.41 4.75
CA ASN A 261 10.81 21.68 3.59
C ASN A 261 9.72 20.86 2.87
N THR A 262 8.95 21.54 2.03
CA THR A 262 7.86 20.93 1.23
C THR A 262 8.35 19.99 0.12
N LYS A 263 9.66 19.94 -0.16
CA LYS A 263 10.24 19.11 -1.23
C LYS A 263 10.55 17.69 -0.82
N ALA A 264 10.81 17.45 0.47
CA ALA A 264 11.22 16.12 0.97
C ALA A 264 10.04 15.14 1.03
N ASP A 265 8.94 15.54 1.66
CA ASP A 265 7.68 14.81 1.74
C ASP A 265 6.57 15.85 1.95
N PRO A 266 5.83 16.22 0.92
CA PRO A 266 4.82 17.27 1.02
C PRO A 266 3.55 16.84 1.78
N SER A 267 3.43 15.55 2.16
CA SER A 267 2.23 15.03 2.82
C SER A 267 2.25 15.34 4.32
N ASN A 268 1.20 16.01 4.82
CA ASN A 268 0.96 16.22 6.25
C ASN A 268 2.19 16.76 7.01
N LEU A 269 2.72 17.89 6.56
CA LEU A 269 3.95 18.52 7.08
C LEU A 269 3.88 18.86 8.58
N ASP A 270 2.69 19.10 9.09
CA ASP A 270 2.41 19.48 10.47
C ASP A 270 2.22 18.31 11.43
N SER A 271 2.39 17.06 10.96
CA SER A 271 2.05 15.86 11.73
C SER A 271 3.26 15.18 12.35
N ASN A 272 3.21 14.93 13.65
CA ASN A 272 4.17 14.11 14.38
C ASN A 272 3.98 12.62 14.05
N LYS A 273 4.70 12.15 13.05
CA LYS A 273 4.67 10.75 12.56
C LYS A 273 5.91 9.98 12.98
N GLY A 274 7.05 10.69 13.08
CA GLY A 274 8.36 10.12 13.31
C GLY A 274 8.50 9.40 14.66
N ILE A 275 9.44 8.47 14.73
CA ILE A 275 10.01 7.99 15.98
C ILE A 275 11.17 8.89 16.42
N VAL A 276 11.59 9.76 15.51
CA VAL A 276 12.62 10.80 15.68
C VAL A 276 12.04 12.12 15.18
N SER A 277 12.36 13.22 15.85
CA SER A 277 11.96 14.56 15.43
C SER A 277 12.70 14.98 14.15
N ASN A 278 12.24 16.07 13.50
CA ASN A 278 12.94 16.67 12.36
C ASN A 278 14.32 17.27 12.69
N LEU A 279 14.67 17.34 13.99
CA LEU A 279 16.00 17.69 14.49
C LEU A 279 16.85 16.45 14.85
N TYR A 280 16.41 15.25 14.48
CA TYR A 280 17.03 13.96 14.77
C TYR A 280 17.06 13.59 16.27
N GLU A 281 16.20 14.18 17.09
CA GLU A 281 16.05 13.83 18.49
C GLU A 281 15.05 12.66 18.64
N PRO A 282 15.44 11.57 19.31
CA PRO A 282 14.56 10.42 19.49
C PRO A 282 13.42 10.71 20.48
N TYR A 283 12.21 10.30 20.16
CA TYR A 283 11.08 10.29 21.10
C TYR A 283 11.23 9.12 22.07
N ARG A 284 11.99 9.31 23.16
CA ARG A 284 12.43 8.25 24.07
C ARG A 284 11.29 7.42 24.63
N ASP A 285 10.24 8.04 25.16
CA ASP A 285 9.09 7.34 25.76
C ASP A 285 8.39 6.42 24.74
N LEU A 286 8.23 6.89 23.49
CA LEU A 286 7.70 6.07 22.40
C LEU A 286 8.62 4.89 22.09
N LEU A 287 9.91 5.15 21.93
CA LEU A 287 10.90 4.13 21.57
C LEU A 287 11.09 3.06 22.64
N GLU A 288 11.07 3.43 23.92
CA GLU A 288 11.15 2.48 25.03
C GLU A 288 9.98 1.49 24.99
N MET A 289 8.77 1.96 24.80
CA MET A 289 7.58 1.10 24.71
C MET A 289 7.56 0.23 23.44
N MET A 290 8.01 0.78 22.30
CA MET A 290 8.22 -0.02 21.08
C MET A 290 9.24 -1.12 21.30
N HIS A 291 10.36 -0.79 21.91
CA HIS A 291 11.45 -1.73 22.17
C HIS A 291 11.05 -2.84 23.15
N GLU A 292 10.33 -2.49 24.22
CA GLU A 292 9.78 -3.46 25.17
C GLU A 292 8.92 -4.51 24.47
N LEU A 293 7.95 -4.10 23.65
CA LEU A 293 7.09 -5.03 22.92
C LEU A 293 7.89 -5.83 21.89
N ASN A 294 8.73 -5.17 21.09
CA ASN A 294 9.44 -5.80 19.99
C ASN A 294 10.44 -6.87 20.47
N ARG A 295 11.04 -6.71 21.65
CA ARG A 295 11.87 -7.75 22.27
C ARG A 295 11.11 -9.01 22.62
N ASN A 296 9.83 -8.88 22.92
CA ASN A 296 8.96 -9.95 23.37
C ASN A 296 8.03 -10.48 22.28
N VAL A 297 8.19 -10.04 21.02
CA VAL A 297 7.23 -10.29 19.93
C VAL A 297 6.94 -11.78 19.71
N TYR A 298 7.95 -12.63 19.72
CA TYR A 298 7.78 -14.08 19.53
C TYR A 298 7.10 -14.75 20.71
N ALA A 299 7.50 -14.42 21.94
CA ALA A 299 6.85 -14.92 23.15
C ALA A 299 5.39 -14.49 23.26
N LEU A 300 5.10 -13.24 22.89
CA LEU A 300 3.72 -12.72 22.81
C LEU A 300 2.92 -13.43 21.72
N ARG A 301 3.51 -13.67 20.57
CA ARG A 301 2.85 -14.43 19.49
C ARG A 301 2.50 -15.83 19.93
N ASP A 302 3.45 -16.56 20.53
CA ASP A 302 3.24 -17.92 21.03
C ASP A 302 2.15 -17.98 22.10
N PHE A 303 2.09 -16.98 22.98
CA PHE A 303 1.05 -16.88 24.01
C PHE A 303 -0.34 -16.60 23.41
N LEU A 304 -0.43 -15.70 22.45
CA LEU A 304 -1.68 -15.24 21.83
C LEU A 304 -2.23 -16.24 20.78
N SER A 305 -1.44 -17.23 20.39
CA SER A 305 -1.85 -18.28 19.42
C SER A 305 -2.45 -19.52 20.08
N LYS A 306 -2.44 -19.55 21.43
CA LYS A 306 -3.08 -20.59 22.25
C LYS A 306 -4.55 -20.28 22.48
#